data_24f260e1d7075b46dcf45f0fe7d9ac2a
#
_entry.id   24f260e1d7075b46dcf45f0fe7d9ac2a
#
_cell.length_a   1.000
_cell.length_b   1.000
_cell.length_c   1.000
_cell.angle_alpha   90.00
_cell.angle_beta   90.00
_cell.angle_gamma   90.00
#
_symmetry.space_group_name_H-M   'P 1'
#
loop_
_entity.id
_entity.type
_entity.pdbx_description
1 polymer ?
#
loop_
_entity_poly.entity_id
_entity_poly.type
_entity_poly.pdbx_seq_one_letter_code
_entity_poly.pdbx_strand_id
1 'polypeptide(L)'
;MTYRKEIELVFDASSFLSSNANAAARQPVNFRLDLWYIGANRELNPLPLTAEKEFFLQSIRDHIRGLPQAQTQVKDLLSAVSVSWNKASAVVDDIRLLNVSCPTGITKTSDNSILVKSNLLIAPLTTKIEISFHLTSQSGENGIEVGISPSAAVVYGERFNEPKMGEFLLNRCGDAVEEKGHSTKVSWGNAVAELGEKLLARGRK
;
A
#
# COMPACT_ATOMS: atom_id res chain seq x y z
N MET A 1 2.73 20.65 9.60
CA MET A 1 3.47 19.63 10.37
C MET A 1 3.96 18.56 9.41
N THR A 2 5.23 18.15 9.48
CA THR A 2 5.84 17.22 8.53
C THR A 2 6.14 15.89 9.20
N TYR A 3 5.89 14.78 8.48
CA TYR A 3 6.22 13.42 8.90
C TYR A 3 7.21 12.78 7.94
N ARG A 4 8.33 12.25 8.45
CA ARG A 4 9.47 11.68 7.69
C ARG A 4 10.04 12.59 6.59
N LYS A 5 9.76 13.89 6.62
CA LYS A 5 10.05 14.85 5.54
C LYS A 5 9.41 14.49 4.19
N GLU A 6 8.46 13.56 4.16
CA GLU A 6 7.79 13.08 2.95
C GLU A 6 6.38 13.61 2.82
N ILE A 7 5.64 13.70 3.93
CA ILE A 7 4.28 14.20 3.96
C ILE A 7 4.12 15.39 4.90
N GLU A 8 3.26 16.31 4.53
CA GLU A 8 2.90 17.48 5.33
C GLU A 8 1.42 17.45 5.62
N LEU A 9 1.08 17.54 6.91
CA LEU A 9 -0.27 17.69 7.40
C LEU A 9 -0.51 19.17 7.71
N VAL A 10 -1.51 19.75 7.06
CA VAL A 10 -1.97 21.12 7.29
C VAL A 10 -3.37 21.06 7.90
N PHE A 11 -3.56 21.67 9.05
CA PHE A 11 -4.86 21.74 9.72
C PHE A 11 -5.05 23.08 10.41
N ASP A 12 -6.31 23.51 10.57
CA ASP A 12 -6.64 24.71 11.30
C ASP A 12 -6.70 24.39 12.81
N ALA A 13 -5.71 24.87 13.54
CA ALA A 13 -5.61 24.66 14.98
C ALA A 13 -6.79 25.29 15.76
N SER A 14 -7.41 26.34 15.25
CA SER A 14 -8.56 27.00 15.90
C SER A 14 -9.75 26.06 16.03
N SER A 15 -9.91 25.12 15.08
CA SER A 15 -10.96 24.11 15.08
C SER A 15 -10.90 23.16 16.29
N PHE A 16 -9.71 22.95 16.85
CA PHE A 16 -9.49 22.09 18.01
C PHE A 16 -9.62 22.83 19.35
N LEU A 17 -9.46 24.15 19.33
CA LEU A 17 -9.53 24.99 20.53
C LEU A 17 -10.96 25.38 20.91
N SER A 18 -11.89 25.33 19.96
CA SER A 18 -13.28 25.76 20.16
C SER A 18 -14.15 24.76 20.94
N SER A 19 -13.61 23.62 21.36
CA SER A 19 -14.40 22.53 21.98
C SER A 19 -14.89 22.82 23.41
N ASN A 20 -14.52 23.94 24.03
CA ASN A 20 -14.85 24.26 25.44
C ASN A 20 -16.01 25.23 25.64
N ALA A 21 -16.68 25.71 24.58
CA ALA A 21 -17.80 26.63 24.72
C ALA A 21 -19.10 26.02 24.16
N ASN A 22 -19.99 25.67 25.08
CA ASN A 22 -21.43 25.35 24.87
C ASN A 22 -21.79 24.27 23.84
N ALA A 23 -22.08 23.09 24.33
CA ALA A 23 -22.50 21.89 23.60
C ALA A 23 -23.81 21.97 22.79
N ALA A 24 -24.49 23.14 22.77
CA ALA A 24 -25.86 23.29 22.23
C ALA A 24 -25.92 23.80 20.78
N ALA A 25 -24.83 24.24 20.17
CA ALA A 25 -24.85 24.80 18.82
C ALA A 25 -23.62 24.33 17.99
N ARG A 26 -23.38 23.02 17.92
CA ARG A 26 -22.28 22.50 17.12
C ARG A 26 -22.72 22.41 15.65
N GLN A 27 -22.43 23.45 14.88
CA GLN A 27 -22.30 23.30 13.45
C GLN A 27 -21.07 22.39 13.18
N PRO A 28 -21.15 21.48 12.19
CA PRO A 28 -19.99 20.70 11.79
C PRO A 28 -18.86 21.65 11.39
N VAL A 29 -17.79 21.66 12.16
CA VAL A 29 -16.61 22.46 11.84
C VAL A 29 -15.99 21.83 10.60
N ASN A 30 -15.99 22.56 9.48
CA ASN A 30 -15.29 22.13 8.27
C ASN A 30 -13.79 22.16 8.55
N PHE A 31 -13.22 21.02 8.93
CA PHE A 31 -11.78 20.90 9.00
C PHE A 31 -11.18 21.09 7.59
N ARG A 32 -10.39 22.13 7.41
CA ARG A 32 -9.40 22.16 6.36
C ARG A 32 -8.24 21.27 6.80
N LEU A 33 -8.36 20.01 6.50
CA LEU A 33 -7.31 19.05 6.72
C LEU A 33 -6.76 18.64 5.35
N ASP A 34 -5.56 19.09 5.04
CA ASP A 34 -4.88 18.77 3.82
C ASP A 34 -3.60 17.99 4.12
N LEU A 35 -3.44 16.90 3.43
CA LEU A 35 -2.25 16.06 3.48
C LEU A 35 -1.51 16.19 2.14
N TRP A 36 -0.26 16.64 2.19
CA TRP A 36 0.56 16.88 1.01
C TRP A 36 1.78 15.98 0.99
N TYR A 37 2.13 15.50 -0.20
CA TYR A 37 3.41 14.86 -0.43
C TYR A 37 4.44 15.93 -0.78
N ILE A 38 5.51 16.03 0.01
CA ILE A 38 6.56 17.05 -0.19
C ILE A 38 7.86 16.45 -0.73
N GLY A 39 7.98 15.11 -0.74
CA GLY A 39 9.21 14.42 -1.09
C GLY A 39 10.31 14.58 -0.05
N ALA A 40 11.29 13.70 -0.07
CA ALA A 40 12.40 13.72 0.90
C ALA A 40 13.38 14.88 0.70
N ASN A 41 13.31 15.65 -0.41
CA ASN A 41 14.26 16.70 -0.73
C ASN A 41 13.59 17.88 -1.43
N ARG A 42 13.10 18.85 -0.64
CA ARG A 42 12.54 20.11 -1.16
C ARG A 42 13.54 20.94 -1.98
N GLU A 43 14.84 20.77 -1.73
CA GLU A 43 15.87 21.68 -2.25
C GLU A 43 16.53 21.22 -3.56
N LEU A 44 16.50 19.93 -3.89
CA LEU A 44 17.33 19.40 -4.98
C LEU A 44 16.61 18.68 -6.13
N ASN A 45 15.40 18.30 -6.00
CA ASN A 45 14.43 17.76 -6.96
C ASN A 45 13.35 17.00 -6.16
N PRO A 46 12.12 17.48 -6.09
CA PRO A 46 11.04 16.72 -5.50
C PRO A 46 10.92 15.42 -6.32
N LEU A 47 11.11 14.27 -5.66
CA LEU A 47 10.82 13.00 -6.28
C LEU A 47 9.36 13.05 -6.76
N PRO A 48 9.07 12.70 -8.01
CA PRO A 48 7.73 12.77 -8.55
C PRO A 48 6.79 11.92 -7.68
N LEU A 49 5.59 12.43 -7.45
CA LEU A 49 4.53 11.67 -6.81
C LEU A 49 4.16 10.51 -7.75
N THR A 50 4.46 9.29 -7.34
CA THR A 50 4.13 8.09 -8.11
C THR A 50 2.67 7.69 -7.91
N ALA A 51 2.09 6.93 -8.83
CA ALA A 51 0.68 6.56 -8.81
C ALA A 51 0.29 5.80 -7.54
N GLU A 52 1.16 4.91 -7.04
CA GLU A 52 0.95 4.18 -5.80
C GLU A 52 0.99 5.09 -4.56
N LYS A 53 1.89 6.07 -4.53
CA LYS A 53 1.95 7.05 -3.43
C LYS A 53 0.74 7.94 -3.42
N GLU A 54 0.29 8.40 -4.59
CA GLU A 54 -0.92 9.20 -4.73
C GLU A 54 -2.16 8.44 -4.27
N PHE A 55 -2.26 7.15 -4.63
CA PHE A 55 -3.33 6.27 -4.19
C PHE A 55 -3.40 6.18 -2.66
N PHE A 56 -2.28 5.88 -1.99
CA PHE A 56 -2.26 5.80 -0.53
C PHE A 56 -2.48 7.15 0.14
N LEU A 57 -1.93 8.22 -0.44
CA LEU A 57 -2.15 9.56 0.09
C LEU A 57 -3.63 9.95 0.05
N GLN A 58 -4.32 9.62 -1.05
CA GLN A 58 -5.76 9.84 -1.17
C GLN A 58 -6.54 8.99 -0.17
N SER A 59 -6.20 7.71 -0.02
CA SER A 59 -6.82 6.82 0.97
C SER A 59 -6.68 7.36 2.40
N ILE A 60 -5.52 7.91 2.75
CA ILE A 60 -5.29 8.52 4.07
C ILE A 60 -6.12 9.80 4.22
N ARG A 61 -6.21 10.64 3.19
CA ARG A 61 -7.07 11.83 3.20
C ARG A 61 -8.53 11.47 3.46
N ASP A 62 -9.03 10.46 2.77
CA ASP A 62 -10.41 10.03 2.89
C ASP A 62 -10.70 9.41 4.26
N HIS A 63 -9.76 8.61 4.80
CA HIS A 63 -9.84 8.11 6.16
C HIS A 63 -9.93 9.25 7.18
N ILE A 64 -9.03 10.24 7.10
CA ILE A 64 -9.00 11.37 8.04
C ILE A 64 -10.28 12.20 7.94
N ARG A 65 -10.79 12.44 6.73
CA ARG A 65 -12.05 13.18 6.52
C ARG A 65 -13.27 12.44 7.09
N GLY A 66 -13.21 11.11 7.12
CA GLY A 66 -14.26 10.26 7.71
C GLY A 66 -14.23 10.19 9.23
N LEU A 67 -13.19 10.69 9.91
CA LEU A 67 -13.11 10.66 11.38
C LEU A 67 -14.16 11.61 12.02
N PRO A 68 -14.80 11.18 13.13
CA PRO A 68 -15.79 12.01 13.83
C PRO A 68 -15.11 13.22 14.46
N GLN A 69 -15.28 14.38 13.86
CA GLN A 69 -14.60 15.64 14.22
C GLN A 69 -14.75 16.04 15.69
N ALA A 70 -15.94 15.81 16.27
CA ALA A 70 -16.25 16.23 17.65
C ALA A 70 -15.48 15.43 18.72
N GLN A 71 -14.92 14.28 18.36
CA GLN A 71 -14.28 13.35 19.28
C GLN A 71 -12.78 13.13 18.98
N THR A 72 -12.31 13.55 17.80
CA THR A 72 -10.93 13.30 17.36
C THR A 72 -9.98 14.32 17.96
N GLN A 73 -9.00 13.85 18.69
CA GLN A 73 -7.90 14.69 19.20
C GLN A 73 -6.78 14.79 18.16
N VAL A 74 -6.00 15.87 18.23
CA VAL A 74 -4.82 16.06 17.35
C VAL A 74 -3.86 14.88 17.44
N LYS A 75 -3.69 14.32 18.64
CA LYS A 75 -2.83 13.15 18.86
C LYS A 75 -3.31 11.94 18.06
N ASP A 76 -4.61 11.66 18.05
CA ASP A 76 -5.20 10.52 17.36
C ASP A 76 -5.08 10.70 15.84
N LEU A 77 -5.29 11.94 15.37
CA LEU A 77 -5.08 12.30 13.96
C LEU A 77 -3.64 12.05 13.51
N LEU A 78 -2.66 12.53 14.30
CA LEU A 78 -1.24 12.33 13.98
C LEU A 78 -0.85 10.87 14.03
N SER A 79 -1.39 10.11 14.98
CA SER A 79 -1.21 8.68 15.09
C SER A 79 -1.76 7.97 13.84
N ALA A 80 -2.99 8.27 13.44
CA ALA A 80 -3.63 7.69 12.27
C ALA A 80 -2.84 7.97 10.98
N VAL A 81 -2.36 9.19 10.79
CA VAL A 81 -1.51 9.56 9.64
C VAL A 81 -0.19 8.78 9.67
N SER A 82 0.49 8.73 10.82
CA SER A 82 1.80 8.09 10.93
C SER A 82 1.71 6.58 10.72
N VAL A 83 0.72 5.93 11.32
CA VAL A 83 0.47 4.48 11.15
C VAL A 83 0.12 4.16 9.70
N SER A 84 -0.79 4.95 9.10
CA SER A 84 -1.21 4.76 7.71
C SER A 84 -0.05 4.93 6.73
N TRP A 85 0.74 6.00 6.90
CA TRP A 85 1.89 6.25 6.00
C TRP A 85 2.99 5.20 6.16
N ASN A 86 3.22 4.68 7.35
CA ASN A 86 4.17 3.60 7.57
C ASN A 86 3.76 2.33 6.81
N LYS A 87 2.48 1.94 6.89
CA LYS A 87 1.94 0.80 6.13
C LYS A 87 2.06 1.04 4.62
N ALA A 88 1.64 2.22 4.16
CA ALA A 88 1.73 2.61 2.76
C ALA A 88 3.17 2.58 2.23
N SER A 89 4.12 3.15 2.97
CA SER A 89 5.53 3.20 2.59
C SER A 89 6.13 1.80 2.46
N ALA A 90 5.77 0.87 3.34
CA ALA A 90 6.24 -0.52 3.25
C ALA A 90 5.79 -1.18 1.94
N VAL A 91 4.52 -0.98 1.55
CA VAL A 91 3.99 -1.51 0.28
C VAL A 91 4.63 -0.82 -0.93
N VAL A 92 4.83 0.49 -0.88
CA VAL A 92 5.53 1.24 -1.94
C VAL A 92 6.97 0.74 -2.13
N ASP A 93 7.67 0.43 -1.04
CA ASP A 93 9.01 -0.16 -1.10
C ASP A 93 8.99 -1.57 -1.70
N ASP A 94 8.00 -2.41 -1.38
CA ASP A 94 7.82 -3.71 -2.00
C ASP A 94 7.57 -3.61 -3.52
N ILE A 95 6.71 -2.67 -3.95
CA ILE A 95 6.47 -2.39 -5.38
C ILE A 95 7.77 -1.94 -6.07
N ARG A 96 8.55 -1.06 -5.42
CA ARG A 96 9.81 -0.57 -5.96
C ARG A 96 10.82 -1.71 -6.11
N LEU A 97 10.96 -2.58 -5.11
CA LEU A 97 11.84 -3.74 -5.16
C LEU A 97 11.41 -4.73 -6.23
N LEU A 98 10.10 -4.96 -6.38
CA LEU A 98 9.56 -5.78 -7.48
C LEU A 98 9.94 -5.21 -8.84
N ASN A 99 9.79 -3.89 -9.04
CA ASN A 99 10.13 -3.22 -10.30
C ASN A 99 11.62 -3.27 -10.66
N VAL A 100 12.51 -3.42 -9.67
CA VAL A 100 13.94 -3.66 -9.92
C VAL A 100 14.19 -5.04 -10.51
N SER A 101 13.42 -6.05 -10.07
CA SER A 101 13.58 -7.44 -10.51
C SER A 101 12.80 -7.75 -11.79
N CYS A 102 11.59 -7.21 -11.90
CA CYS A 102 10.66 -7.45 -13.00
C CYS A 102 9.93 -6.15 -13.35
N PRO A 103 9.93 -5.73 -14.63
CA PRO A 103 9.21 -4.54 -15.06
C PRO A 103 7.77 -4.54 -14.57
N THR A 104 7.38 -3.47 -13.90
CA THR A 104 6.11 -3.39 -13.19
C THR A 104 5.25 -2.25 -13.72
N GLY A 105 3.99 -2.54 -14.01
CA GLY A 105 2.96 -1.56 -14.38
C GLY A 105 1.94 -1.39 -13.27
N ILE A 106 1.46 -0.18 -13.06
CA ILE A 106 0.44 0.14 -12.06
C ILE A 106 -0.78 0.73 -12.77
N THR A 107 -1.95 0.20 -12.45
CA THR A 107 -3.23 0.65 -13.02
C THR A 107 -4.22 0.88 -11.89
N LYS A 108 -4.85 2.05 -11.86
CA LYS A 108 -5.96 2.33 -10.95
C LYS A 108 -7.20 1.54 -11.42
N THR A 109 -7.78 0.73 -10.56
CA THR A 109 -8.97 -0.08 -10.86
C THR A 109 -10.24 0.54 -10.26
N SER A 110 -10.11 1.21 -9.12
CA SER A 110 -11.18 2.02 -8.50
C SER A 110 -10.55 3.09 -7.60
N ASP A 111 -11.39 3.89 -6.93
CA ASP A 111 -10.87 4.88 -5.97
C ASP A 111 -10.15 4.22 -4.79
N ASN A 112 -10.59 3.04 -4.40
CA ASN A 112 -10.04 2.29 -3.27
C ASN A 112 -9.18 1.09 -3.68
N SER A 113 -8.80 0.98 -4.96
CA SER A 113 -7.98 -0.14 -5.41
C SER A 113 -7.08 0.19 -6.60
N ILE A 114 -5.89 -0.39 -6.56
CA ILE A 114 -4.92 -0.40 -7.66
C ILE A 114 -4.46 -1.81 -7.97
N LEU A 115 -4.08 -2.04 -9.21
CA LEU A 115 -3.52 -3.28 -9.71
C LEU A 115 -2.07 -3.06 -10.11
N VAL A 116 -1.18 -3.80 -9.46
CA VAL A 116 0.26 -3.83 -9.77
C VAL A 116 0.52 -5.11 -10.57
N LYS A 117 0.98 -4.97 -11.82
CA LYS A 117 1.27 -6.08 -12.71
C LYS A 117 2.76 -6.18 -13.00
N SER A 118 3.28 -7.38 -13.00
CA SER A 118 4.65 -7.69 -13.36
C SER A 118 4.73 -8.96 -14.22
N ASN A 119 5.83 -9.14 -14.94
CA ASN A 119 6.03 -10.31 -15.79
C ASN A 119 7.25 -11.09 -15.34
N LEU A 120 7.05 -12.35 -14.99
CA LEU A 120 8.11 -13.32 -14.72
C LEU A 120 8.39 -14.14 -15.97
N LEU A 121 9.62 -14.09 -16.47
CA LEU A 121 10.07 -14.91 -17.61
C LEU A 121 10.96 -16.04 -17.10
N ILE A 122 10.54 -17.28 -17.35
CA ILE A 122 11.32 -18.48 -17.07
C ILE A 122 11.93 -18.95 -18.39
N ALA A 123 13.08 -18.37 -18.75
CA ALA A 123 13.72 -18.55 -20.03
C ALA A 123 13.98 -20.04 -20.40
N PRO A 124 14.46 -20.92 -19.50
CA PRO A 124 14.69 -22.33 -19.83
C PRO A 124 13.42 -23.11 -20.20
N LEU A 125 12.26 -22.66 -19.76
CA LEU A 125 10.96 -23.27 -20.07
C LEU A 125 10.19 -22.50 -21.14
N THR A 126 10.76 -21.43 -21.67
CA THR A 126 10.11 -20.52 -22.61
C THR A 126 8.72 -20.08 -22.11
N THR A 127 8.60 -19.86 -20.82
CA THR A 127 7.33 -19.60 -20.16
C THR A 127 7.29 -18.18 -19.60
N LYS A 128 6.19 -17.47 -19.87
CA LYS A 128 5.91 -16.15 -19.31
C LYS A 128 4.69 -16.23 -18.41
N ILE A 129 4.83 -15.70 -17.21
CA ILE A 129 3.79 -15.63 -16.19
C ILE A 129 3.53 -14.16 -15.88
N GLU A 130 2.28 -13.72 -15.98
CA GLU A 130 1.83 -12.44 -15.45
C GLU A 130 1.54 -12.63 -13.97
N ILE A 131 2.16 -11.80 -13.14
CA ILE A 131 1.92 -11.74 -11.70
C ILE A 131 1.21 -10.43 -11.41
N SER A 132 0.11 -10.50 -10.68
CA SER A 132 -0.70 -9.35 -10.33
C SER A 132 -0.88 -9.27 -8.82
N PHE A 133 -0.71 -8.08 -8.25
CA PHE A 133 -1.05 -7.77 -6.88
C PHE A 133 -2.21 -6.76 -6.90
N HIS A 134 -3.39 -7.20 -6.49
CA HIS A 134 -4.53 -6.33 -6.31
C HIS A 134 -4.47 -5.74 -4.90
N LEU A 135 -4.29 -4.43 -4.81
CA LEU A 135 -4.21 -3.68 -3.58
C LEU A 135 -5.52 -2.98 -3.33
N THR A 136 -6.06 -3.14 -2.14
CA THR A 136 -7.23 -2.41 -1.67
C THR A 136 -6.89 -1.59 -0.45
N SER A 137 -7.50 -0.42 -0.29
CA SER A 137 -7.36 0.41 0.90
C SER A 137 -8.72 0.70 1.50
N GLN A 138 -8.83 0.51 2.81
CA GLN A 138 -10.05 0.75 3.58
C GLN A 138 -9.73 1.53 4.84
N SER A 139 -10.73 2.24 5.37
CA SER A 139 -10.62 2.90 6.67
C SER A 139 -10.71 1.87 7.79
N GLY A 140 -9.70 1.80 8.64
CA GLY A 140 -9.67 1.00 9.87
C GLY A 140 -9.79 1.89 11.13
N GLU A 141 -9.69 1.30 12.31
CA GLU A 141 -9.82 2.04 13.58
C GLU A 141 -8.67 3.05 13.79
N ASN A 142 -7.44 2.68 13.45
CA ASN A 142 -6.23 3.47 13.76
C ASN A 142 -5.53 3.97 12.50
N GLY A 143 -6.21 4.08 11.37
CA GLY A 143 -5.65 4.48 10.11
C GLY A 143 -6.19 3.64 8.95
N ILE A 144 -5.49 3.61 7.81
CA ILE A 144 -5.87 2.76 6.68
C ILE A 144 -5.47 1.30 6.91
N GLU A 145 -6.27 0.40 6.38
CA GLU A 145 -5.94 -1.01 6.21
C GLU A 145 -5.70 -1.29 4.73
N VAL A 146 -4.62 -2.00 4.45
CA VAL A 146 -4.22 -2.35 3.09
C VAL A 146 -4.38 -3.85 2.90
N GLY A 147 -5.30 -4.23 2.02
CA GLY A 147 -5.47 -5.61 1.59
C GLY A 147 -4.59 -5.90 0.37
N ILE A 148 -3.95 -7.07 0.35
CA ILE A 148 -3.08 -7.52 -0.74
C ILE A 148 -3.58 -8.87 -1.23
N SER A 149 -4.00 -8.94 -2.50
CA SER A 149 -4.46 -10.17 -3.14
C SER A 149 -3.60 -10.48 -4.36
N PRO A 150 -2.58 -11.34 -4.22
CA PRO A 150 -1.74 -11.75 -5.34
C PRO A 150 -2.43 -12.81 -6.19
N SER A 151 -2.14 -12.76 -7.48
CA SER A 151 -2.52 -13.79 -8.45
C SER A 151 -1.41 -13.99 -9.48
N ALA A 152 -1.42 -15.14 -10.14
CA ALA A 152 -0.48 -15.44 -11.20
C ALA A 152 -1.19 -16.20 -12.32
N ALA A 153 -0.95 -15.82 -13.57
CA ALA A 153 -1.52 -16.43 -14.76
C ALA A 153 -0.44 -16.72 -15.80
N VAL A 154 -0.51 -17.89 -16.43
CA VAL A 154 0.40 -18.26 -17.51
C VAL A 154 -0.04 -17.58 -18.80
N VAL A 155 0.79 -16.66 -19.31
CA VAL A 155 0.51 -15.94 -20.56
C VAL A 155 0.86 -16.83 -21.77
N TYR A 156 2.01 -17.50 -21.74
CA TYR A 156 2.41 -18.48 -22.73
C TYR A 156 3.45 -19.45 -22.16
N GLY A 157 3.62 -20.61 -22.80
CA GLY A 157 4.59 -21.62 -22.45
C GLY A 157 4.00 -22.80 -21.69
N GLU A 158 4.77 -23.36 -20.75
CA GLU A 158 4.36 -24.51 -19.96
C GLU A 158 3.20 -24.15 -19.02
N ARG A 159 2.21 -25.04 -18.93
CA ARG A 159 1.05 -24.81 -18.05
C ARG A 159 1.37 -25.19 -16.62
N PHE A 160 1.19 -24.23 -15.72
CA PHE A 160 1.30 -24.41 -14.28
C PHE A 160 -0.07 -24.25 -13.61
N ASN A 161 -0.18 -24.70 -12.37
CA ASN A 161 -1.39 -24.52 -11.56
C ASN A 161 -1.45 -23.09 -11.04
N GLU A 162 -2.23 -22.23 -11.71
CA GLU A 162 -2.37 -20.79 -11.38
C GLU A 162 -2.87 -20.56 -9.95
N PRO A 163 -3.92 -21.26 -9.44
CA PRO A 163 -4.34 -21.11 -8.04
C PRO A 163 -3.22 -21.40 -7.04
N LYS A 164 -2.41 -22.42 -7.25
CA LYS A 164 -1.28 -22.75 -6.36
C LYS A 164 -0.16 -21.72 -6.41
N MET A 165 0.04 -21.07 -7.55
CA MET A 165 0.98 -19.95 -7.67
C MET A 165 0.48 -18.74 -6.87
N GLY A 166 -0.80 -18.40 -7.00
CA GLY A 166 -1.43 -17.33 -6.23
C GLY A 166 -1.37 -17.58 -4.72
N GLU A 167 -1.71 -18.81 -4.29
CA GLU A 167 -1.61 -19.23 -2.88
C GLU A 167 -0.17 -19.12 -2.34
N PHE A 168 0.80 -19.57 -3.14
CA PHE A 168 2.21 -19.43 -2.77
C PHE A 168 2.61 -17.96 -2.55
N LEU A 169 2.23 -17.07 -3.47
CA LEU A 169 2.52 -15.65 -3.35
C LEU A 169 1.81 -15.03 -2.14
N LEU A 170 0.55 -15.41 -1.90
CA LEU A 170 -0.21 -14.94 -0.74
C LEU A 170 0.49 -15.31 0.58
N ASN A 171 0.94 -16.56 0.69
CA ASN A 171 1.63 -17.05 1.88
C ASN A 171 3.01 -16.41 2.10
N ARG A 172 3.64 -15.85 1.05
CA ARG A 172 4.97 -15.23 1.14
C ARG A 172 4.91 -13.70 1.27
N CYS A 173 3.92 -13.07 0.65
CA CYS A 173 3.77 -11.60 0.61
C CYS A 173 2.70 -11.07 1.56
N GLY A 174 1.70 -11.91 1.93
CA GLY A 174 0.59 -11.52 2.77
C GLY A 174 1.04 -11.19 4.20
N ASP A 175 0.22 -10.40 4.89
CA ASP A 175 0.35 -10.28 6.34
C ASP A 175 -0.05 -11.65 6.91
N ALA A 176 0.93 -12.50 7.18
CA ALA A 176 0.68 -13.73 7.89
C ALA A 176 0.05 -13.37 9.24
N VAL A 177 -1.18 -13.83 9.46
CA VAL A 177 -1.76 -13.88 10.80
C VAL A 177 -0.68 -14.49 11.67
N GLU A 178 -0.29 -13.78 12.73
CA GLU A 178 0.73 -14.20 13.69
C GLU A 178 0.29 -15.44 14.45
N GLU A 179 0.10 -16.56 13.77
CA GLU A 179 0.01 -17.86 14.39
C GLU A 179 1.40 -18.51 14.37
N LYS A 180 2.06 -18.39 15.53
CA LYS A 180 3.33 -19.04 15.88
C LYS A 180 4.59 -18.56 15.14
N GLY A 181 5.09 -17.38 15.51
CA GLY A 181 6.51 -17.22 15.84
C GLY A 181 7.55 -17.19 14.73
N HIS A 182 7.26 -17.47 13.47
CA HIS A 182 8.23 -17.44 12.36
C HIS A 182 7.56 -17.19 11.01
N SER A 183 6.83 -16.10 10.86
CA SER A 183 6.45 -15.63 9.52
C SER A 183 7.52 -14.68 9.00
N THR A 184 8.46 -15.20 8.24
CA THR A 184 9.39 -14.37 7.47
C THR A 184 8.66 -13.84 6.24
N LYS A 185 7.95 -12.71 6.42
CA LYS A 185 7.48 -11.91 5.30
C LYS A 185 8.70 -11.58 4.42
N VAL A 186 8.66 -11.99 3.17
CA VAL A 186 9.69 -11.63 2.20
C VAL A 186 9.17 -10.53 1.29
N SER A 187 10.08 -9.71 0.74
CA SER A 187 9.70 -8.71 -0.26
C SER A 187 9.06 -9.37 -1.47
N TRP A 188 8.18 -8.66 -2.16
CA TRP A 188 7.49 -9.19 -3.34
C TRP A 188 8.45 -9.65 -4.43
N GLY A 189 9.56 -8.92 -4.64
CA GLY A 189 10.60 -9.33 -5.58
C GLY A 189 11.20 -10.69 -5.24
N ASN A 190 11.50 -10.94 -3.96
CA ASN A 190 12.02 -12.23 -3.51
C ASN A 190 10.99 -13.35 -3.64
N ALA A 191 9.72 -13.08 -3.29
CA ALA A 191 8.65 -14.07 -3.44
C ALA A 191 8.46 -14.50 -4.90
N VAL A 192 8.54 -13.53 -5.83
CA VAL A 192 8.45 -13.79 -7.27
C VAL A 192 9.67 -14.59 -7.76
N ALA A 193 10.87 -14.26 -7.30
CA ALA A 193 12.09 -15.02 -7.63
C ALA A 193 12.00 -16.47 -7.12
N GLU A 194 11.60 -16.67 -5.87
CA GLU A 194 11.40 -18.03 -5.30
C GLU A 194 10.33 -18.83 -6.06
N LEU A 195 9.26 -18.18 -6.52
CA LEU A 195 8.25 -18.81 -7.36
C LEU A 195 8.89 -19.31 -8.66
N GLY A 196 9.69 -18.45 -9.32
CA GLY A 196 10.40 -18.81 -10.56
C GLY A 196 11.32 -20.02 -10.39
N GLU A 197 12.10 -20.07 -9.32
CA GLU A 197 12.97 -21.21 -9.00
C GLU A 197 12.18 -22.51 -8.79
N LYS A 198 11.07 -22.46 -8.07
CA LYS A 198 10.20 -23.63 -7.84
C LYS A 198 9.57 -24.15 -9.12
N LEU A 199 9.14 -23.27 -10.01
CA LEU A 199 8.55 -23.64 -11.28
C LEU A 199 9.61 -24.25 -12.20
N LEU A 200 10.81 -23.66 -12.24
CA LEU A 200 11.94 -24.20 -13.01
C LEU A 200 12.32 -25.62 -12.55
N ALA A 201 12.34 -25.86 -11.24
CA ALA A 201 12.65 -27.18 -10.67
C ALA A 201 11.59 -28.24 -11.01
N ARG A 202 10.33 -27.84 -11.24
CA ARG A 202 9.23 -28.74 -11.64
C ARG A 202 9.22 -29.04 -13.13
N GLY A 203 9.49 -28.06 -13.99
CA GLY A 203 9.50 -28.23 -15.44
C GLY A 203 10.69 -29.05 -15.96
N ARG A 204 11.66 -29.38 -15.11
CA ARG A 204 12.79 -30.25 -15.43
C ARG A 204 12.54 -31.74 -15.14
N LYS A 205 11.39 -32.11 -14.60
CA LYS A 205 10.96 -33.47 -14.31
C LYS A 205 10.02 -33.98 -15.39
#